data_0837bf8d6125c71c039b03d353ea7d8e
#
_entry.id   0837bf8d6125c71c039b03d353ea7d8e
#
_cell.length_a   1.000
_cell.length_b   1.000
_cell.length_c   1.000
_cell.angle_alpha   90.00
_cell.angle_beta   90.00
_cell.angle_gamma   90.00
#
_symmetry.space_group_name_H-M   'P 1'
#
loop_
_entity.id
_entity.type
_entity.pdbx_description
1 polymer ?
#
loop_
_entity_poly.entity_id
_entity_poly.type
_entity_poly.pdbx_seq_one_letter_code
_entity_poly.pdbx_strand_id
1 'polypeptide(L)'
;MLADPRALPGTASARDAGDLLTRPEVRDVFVVDGDRLTGVVTRKTLVARVVAEGRDPSATTLASIAEEPYYTIGPEIALEDAFHFLEEHDAERVPVVEDGRLVGVLSRSVLQRRLAEDEPPELSAQAQESAEADSWPRENP
;
A
#
# COMPACT_ATOMS: atom_id res chain seq x y z
N MET A 1 6.63 8.54 7.74
CA MET A 1 6.26 7.95 6.46
C MET A 1 7.27 6.87 6.11
N LEU A 2 6.79 5.75 5.65
CA LEU A 2 7.64 4.60 5.44
C LEU A 2 7.91 4.41 3.96
N ALA A 3 9.14 4.04 3.63
CA ALA A 3 9.48 3.64 2.28
C ALA A 3 8.75 2.34 1.97
N ASP A 4 8.36 2.18 0.73
CA ASP A 4 7.62 1.00 0.33
C ASP A 4 8.56 -0.05 -0.26
N PRO A 5 8.68 -1.21 0.39
CA PRO A 5 9.50 -2.27 -0.15
C PRO A 5 8.85 -3.02 -1.32
N ARG A 6 7.64 -2.66 -1.68
CA ARG A 6 6.90 -3.38 -2.74
C ARG A 6 6.79 -2.58 -4.01
N ALA A 7 7.77 -1.72 -4.27
CA ALA A 7 7.85 -1.00 -5.53
C ALA A 7 8.81 -1.72 -6.46
N LEU A 8 8.41 -1.88 -7.71
CA LEU A 8 9.23 -2.53 -8.72
C LEU A 8 9.36 -1.61 -9.93
N PRO A 9 10.47 -1.72 -10.66
CA PRO A 9 10.59 -0.93 -11.88
C PRO A 9 9.67 -1.47 -12.98
N GLY A 10 9.34 -0.59 -13.93
CA GLY A 10 8.49 -1.01 -15.05
C GLY A 10 9.11 -2.09 -15.92
N THR A 11 10.43 -2.25 -15.84
CA THR A 11 11.12 -3.30 -16.59
C THR A 11 11.05 -4.67 -15.92
N ALA A 12 10.59 -4.73 -14.67
CA ALA A 12 10.39 -6.02 -14.01
C ALA A 12 9.24 -6.75 -14.67
N SER A 13 9.18 -8.06 -14.44
CA SER A 13 8.20 -8.90 -15.10
C SER A 13 6.93 -9.06 -14.28
N ALA A 14 5.85 -9.45 -14.96
CA ALA A 14 4.61 -9.79 -14.28
C ALA A 14 4.83 -10.91 -13.28
N ARG A 15 5.75 -11.83 -13.56
CA ARG A 15 6.07 -12.89 -12.62
C ARG A 15 6.64 -12.34 -11.32
N ASP A 16 7.53 -11.34 -11.43
CA ASP A 16 8.10 -10.72 -10.23
C ASP A 16 7.02 -10.12 -9.35
N ALA A 17 6.05 -9.42 -9.96
CA ALA A 17 4.94 -8.87 -9.21
C ALA A 17 4.09 -9.99 -8.63
N GLY A 18 3.88 -11.06 -9.39
CA GLY A 18 3.11 -12.20 -8.92
C GLY A 18 3.72 -12.83 -7.69
N ASP A 19 5.05 -12.94 -7.66
CA ASP A 19 5.73 -13.49 -6.49
C ASP A 19 5.43 -12.68 -5.23
N LEU A 20 5.43 -11.35 -5.35
CA LEU A 20 5.08 -10.50 -4.21
C LEU A 20 3.62 -10.67 -3.84
N LEU A 21 2.76 -10.77 -4.83
CA LEU A 21 1.32 -10.81 -4.61
C LEU A 21 0.82 -12.18 -4.14
N THR A 22 1.71 -13.19 -4.05
CA THR A 22 1.34 -14.45 -3.40
C THR A 22 1.14 -14.28 -1.91
N ARG A 23 1.71 -13.24 -1.32
CA ARG A 23 1.54 -12.97 0.10
C ARG A 23 0.20 -12.28 0.31
N PRO A 24 -0.64 -12.80 1.21
CA PRO A 24 -1.98 -12.23 1.38
C PRO A 24 -1.98 -10.75 1.79
N GLU A 25 -0.97 -10.33 2.54
CA GLU A 25 -0.90 -8.96 3.02
C GLU A 25 -0.47 -7.98 1.93
N VAL A 26 0.09 -8.48 0.81
CA VAL A 26 0.49 -7.62 -0.29
C VAL A 26 -0.69 -7.51 -1.24
N ARG A 27 -1.27 -6.32 -1.33
CA ARG A 27 -2.46 -6.11 -2.16
C ARG A 27 -2.13 -5.44 -3.47
N ASP A 28 -1.07 -4.66 -3.51
CA ASP A 28 -0.68 -3.95 -4.71
C ASP A 28 0.83 -3.84 -4.77
N VAL A 29 1.32 -3.71 -5.98
CA VAL A 29 2.73 -3.50 -6.26
C VAL A 29 2.81 -2.20 -7.04
N PHE A 30 3.55 -1.23 -6.51
CA PHE A 30 3.71 0.05 -7.17
C PHE A 30 4.81 -0.04 -8.20
N VAL A 31 4.55 0.52 -9.37
CA VAL A 31 5.49 0.47 -10.48
C VAL A 31 6.11 1.84 -10.63
N VAL A 32 7.43 1.87 -10.67
CA VAL A 32 8.17 3.13 -10.71
C VAL A 32 9.14 3.14 -11.89
N ASP A 33 9.46 4.36 -12.32
CA ASP A 33 10.53 4.63 -13.27
C ASP A 33 11.50 5.53 -12.53
N GLY A 34 12.60 4.95 -12.07
CA GLY A 34 13.44 5.63 -11.09
C GLY A 34 12.65 5.78 -9.80
N ASP A 35 12.37 7.00 -9.41
CA ASP A 35 11.55 7.26 -8.24
C ASP A 35 10.14 7.77 -8.60
N ARG A 36 9.81 7.84 -9.88
CA ARG A 36 8.50 8.33 -10.30
C ARG A 36 7.50 7.19 -10.31
N LEU A 37 6.34 7.43 -9.70
CA LEU A 37 5.26 6.46 -9.70
C LEU A 37 4.60 6.47 -11.07
N THR A 38 4.63 5.33 -11.76
CA THR A 38 4.07 5.22 -13.10
C THR A 38 2.85 4.31 -13.16
N GLY A 39 2.59 3.52 -12.12
CA GLY A 39 1.42 2.68 -12.15
C GLY A 39 1.34 1.76 -10.96
N VAL A 40 0.35 0.88 -11.00
CA VAL A 40 0.13 -0.11 -9.95
C VAL A 40 -0.33 -1.41 -10.61
N VAL A 41 0.09 -2.52 -10.01
CA VAL A 41 -0.30 -3.85 -10.44
C VAL A 41 -0.89 -4.57 -9.24
N THR A 42 -2.08 -5.14 -9.43
CA THR A 42 -2.78 -5.90 -8.40
C THR A 42 -3.03 -7.31 -8.91
N ARG A 43 -3.59 -8.17 -8.05
CA ARG A 43 -3.98 -9.51 -8.50
C ARG A 43 -4.96 -9.43 -9.66
N LYS A 44 -5.89 -8.49 -9.59
CA LYS A 44 -6.85 -8.30 -10.67
C LYS A 44 -6.15 -7.92 -11.97
N THR A 45 -5.13 -7.07 -11.90
CA THR A 45 -4.35 -6.70 -13.08
C THR A 45 -3.73 -7.94 -13.71
N LEU A 46 -3.13 -8.79 -12.90
CA LEU A 46 -2.48 -9.99 -13.42
C LEU A 46 -3.51 -10.94 -14.05
N VAL A 47 -4.64 -11.10 -13.41
CA VAL A 47 -5.68 -11.98 -13.96
C VAL A 47 -6.19 -11.43 -15.28
N ALA A 48 -6.49 -10.14 -15.33
CA ALA A 48 -7.12 -9.54 -16.53
C ALA A 48 -6.14 -9.36 -17.68
N ARG A 49 -4.91 -8.99 -17.37
CA ARG A 49 -3.96 -8.56 -18.40
C ARG A 49 -2.90 -9.59 -18.73
N VAL A 50 -2.75 -10.61 -17.91
CA VAL A 50 -1.76 -11.65 -18.14
C VAL A 50 -2.47 -12.98 -18.37
N VAL A 51 -3.22 -13.44 -17.36
CA VAL A 51 -3.83 -14.77 -17.44
C VAL A 51 -4.89 -14.80 -18.53
N ALA A 52 -5.84 -13.86 -18.49
CA ALA A 52 -6.94 -13.86 -19.46
C ALA A 52 -6.47 -13.61 -20.89
N GLU A 53 -5.39 -12.88 -21.06
CA GLU A 53 -4.86 -12.57 -22.38
C GLU A 53 -3.83 -13.60 -22.86
N GLY A 54 -3.52 -14.59 -22.02
CA GLY A 54 -2.60 -15.65 -22.44
C GLY A 54 -1.16 -15.20 -22.56
N ARG A 55 -0.76 -14.17 -21.82
CA ARG A 55 0.61 -13.67 -21.89
C ARG A 55 1.53 -14.50 -21.02
N ASP A 56 2.78 -14.54 -21.42
CA ASP A 56 3.83 -15.18 -20.63
C ASP A 56 4.23 -14.24 -19.50
N PRO A 57 4.02 -14.62 -18.24
CA PRO A 57 4.35 -13.71 -17.11
C PRO A 57 5.81 -13.31 -17.08
N SER A 58 6.72 -14.21 -17.47
CA SER A 58 8.14 -13.91 -17.44
C SER A 58 8.57 -12.97 -18.55
N ALA A 59 7.78 -12.88 -19.60
CA ALA A 59 8.10 -12.04 -20.77
C ALA A 59 7.26 -10.76 -20.81
N THR A 60 6.36 -10.56 -19.85
CA THR A 60 5.48 -9.39 -19.82
C THR A 60 6.03 -8.39 -18.82
N THR A 61 6.33 -7.17 -19.28
CA THR A 61 6.85 -6.15 -18.39
C THR A 61 5.72 -5.50 -17.61
N LEU A 62 6.04 -5.01 -16.42
CA LEU A 62 5.06 -4.31 -15.63
C LEU A 62 4.59 -3.03 -16.28
N ALA A 63 5.50 -2.35 -17.00
CA ALA A 63 5.12 -1.13 -17.70
C ALA A 63 4.02 -1.37 -18.71
N SER A 64 3.93 -2.57 -19.28
CA SER A 64 2.94 -2.86 -20.31
C SER A 64 1.57 -3.17 -19.76
N ILE A 65 1.46 -3.48 -18.47
CA ILE A 65 0.18 -3.89 -17.88
C ILE A 65 -0.25 -3.03 -16.69
N ALA A 66 0.63 -2.19 -16.16
CA ALA A 66 0.33 -1.39 -14.98
C ALA A 66 -0.83 -0.44 -15.27
N GLU A 67 -1.66 -0.24 -14.26
CA GLU A 67 -2.80 0.66 -14.33
C GLU A 67 -2.48 1.90 -13.53
N GLU A 68 -3.20 2.99 -13.81
CA GLU A 68 -3.02 4.20 -13.04
C GLU A 68 -3.48 3.96 -11.61
N PRO A 69 -2.75 4.48 -10.62
CA PRO A 69 -3.21 4.37 -9.24
C PRO A 69 -4.53 5.08 -9.09
N TYR A 70 -5.46 4.46 -8.36
CA TYR A 70 -6.75 5.10 -8.12
C TYR A 70 -6.59 6.34 -7.26
N TYR A 71 -5.66 6.32 -6.31
CA TYR A 71 -5.53 7.38 -5.33
C TYR A 71 -4.06 7.62 -5.04
N THR A 72 -3.70 8.88 -4.85
CA THR A 72 -2.41 9.28 -4.30
C THR A 72 -2.66 10.40 -3.31
N ILE A 73 -1.74 10.58 -2.38
CA ILE A 73 -1.81 11.70 -1.44
C ILE A 73 -0.46 12.39 -1.41
N GLY A 74 -0.46 13.64 -0.95
CA GLY A 74 0.77 14.40 -0.82
C GLY A 74 1.42 14.17 0.53
N PRO A 75 2.71 14.51 0.66
CA PRO A 75 3.43 14.26 1.91
C PRO A 75 3.02 15.19 3.04
N GLU A 76 2.34 16.29 2.74
CA GLU A 76 1.94 17.24 3.77
C GLU A 76 0.57 16.94 4.37
N ILE A 77 -0.10 15.87 3.94
CA ILE A 77 -1.40 15.53 4.47
C ILE A 77 -1.29 15.18 5.96
N ALA A 78 -2.23 15.64 6.75
CA ALA A 78 -2.27 15.27 8.16
C ALA A 78 -2.60 13.78 8.29
N LEU A 79 -2.01 13.13 9.29
CA LEU A 79 -2.20 11.69 9.46
C LEU A 79 -3.68 11.33 9.65
N GLU A 80 -4.41 12.18 10.36
CA GLU A 80 -5.83 11.95 10.59
C GLU A 80 -6.60 11.98 9.27
N ASP A 81 -6.26 12.95 8.41
CA ASP A 81 -6.93 13.05 7.12
C ASP A 81 -6.58 11.87 6.23
N ALA A 82 -5.34 11.41 6.29
CA ALA A 82 -4.92 10.23 5.52
C ALA A 82 -5.68 8.99 5.99
N PHE A 83 -5.87 8.86 7.29
CA PHE A 83 -6.60 7.71 7.83
C PHE A 83 -8.05 7.72 7.37
N HIS A 84 -8.70 8.89 7.44
CA HIS A 84 -10.08 9.02 6.98
C HIS A 84 -10.20 8.75 5.48
N PHE A 85 -9.19 9.19 4.72
CA PHE A 85 -9.18 8.93 3.29
C PHE A 85 -9.17 7.42 3.02
N LEU A 86 -8.32 6.69 3.73
CA LEU A 86 -8.25 5.24 3.55
C LEU A 86 -9.52 4.55 3.98
N GLU A 87 -10.14 5.01 5.08
CA GLU A 87 -11.41 4.44 5.52
C GLU A 87 -12.51 4.70 4.50
N GLU A 88 -12.57 5.91 4.01
CA GLU A 88 -13.61 6.32 3.09
C GLU A 88 -13.57 5.50 1.81
N HIS A 89 -12.39 5.19 1.34
CA HIS A 89 -12.20 4.44 0.11
C HIS A 89 -12.01 2.95 0.34
N ASP A 90 -12.15 2.51 1.59
CA ASP A 90 -11.96 1.11 1.97
C ASP A 90 -10.63 0.59 1.44
N ALA A 91 -9.60 1.39 1.56
CA ALA A 91 -8.28 1.07 1.08
C ALA A 91 -7.36 0.78 2.26
N GLU A 92 -6.45 -0.17 2.08
CA GLU A 92 -5.48 -0.48 3.11
C GLU A 92 -4.21 0.35 2.97
N ARG A 93 -3.88 0.75 1.75
CA ARG A 93 -2.63 1.46 1.46
C ARG A 93 -2.89 2.56 0.47
N VAL A 94 -2.08 3.63 0.57
CA VAL A 94 -2.12 4.70 -0.42
C VAL A 94 -0.69 5.18 -0.65
N PRO A 95 -0.27 5.36 -1.91
CA PRO A 95 1.05 5.89 -2.19
C PRO A 95 1.08 7.39 -1.91
N VAL A 96 2.20 7.82 -1.34
CA VAL A 96 2.45 9.23 -1.07
C VAL A 96 3.38 9.73 -2.17
N VAL A 97 2.92 10.75 -2.88
CA VAL A 97 3.61 11.24 -4.08
C VAL A 97 3.90 12.72 -3.92
N GLU A 98 5.11 13.11 -4.27
CA GLU A 98 5.53 14.51 -4.29
C GLU A 98 6.17 14.79 -5.63
N ASP A 99 5.58 15.68 -6.40
CA ASP A 99 6.07 16.04 -7.74
C ASP A 99 6.20 14.80 -8.63
N GLY A 100 5.25 13.88 -8.53
CA GLY A 100 5.26 12.68 -9.34
C GLY A 100 6.13 11.57 -8.79
N ARG A 101 6.88 11.81 -7.72
CA ARG A 101 7.79 10.82 -7.16
C ARG A 101 7.15 10.09 -6.00
N LEU A 102 7.36 8.79 -5.96
CA LEU A 102 6.88 7.98 -4.86
C LEU A 102 7.83 8.17 -3.68
N VAL A 103 7.34 8.84 -2.64
CA VAL A 103 8.17 9.12 -1.46
C VAL A 103 7.82 8.24 -0.28
N GLY A 104 6.73 7.49 -0.38
CA GLY A 104 6.37 6.56 0.69
C GLY A 104 5.02 5.96 0.44
N VAL A 105 4.62 5.10 1.36
CA VAL A 105 3.30 4.46 1.33
C VAL A 105 2.75 4.51 2.76
N LEU A 106 1.51 4.91 2.90
CA LEU A 106 0.83 4.89 4.19
C LEU A 106 -0.14 3.72 4.21
N SER A 107 -0.16 3.00 5.32
CA SER A 107 -1.12 1.94 5.51
C SER A 107 -2.09 2.31 6.61
N ARG A 108 -3.34 1.81 6.48
CA ARG A 108 -4.39 2.14 7.44
C ARG A 108 -4.04 1.63 8.83
N SER A 109 -3.49 0.43 8.93
CA SER A 109 -3.16 -0.13 10.23
C SER A 109 -2.04 0.63 10.92
N VAL A 110 -1.05 1.11 10.17
CA VAL A 110 0.03 1.91 10.75
C VAL A 110 -0.50 3.25 11.22
N LEU A 111 -1.37 3.88 10.43
CA LEU A 111 -1.96 5.16 10.81
C LEU A 111 -2.83 5.02 12.05
N GLN A 112 -3.60 3.95 12.12
CA GLN A 112 -4.46 3.73 13.29
C GLN A 112 -3.63 3.63 14.55
N ARG A 113 -2.50 2.94 14.48
CA ARG A 113 -1.60 2.80 15.61
C ARG A 113 -0.99 4.13 16.01
N ARG A 114 -0.56 4.91 15.01
CA ARG A 114 0.03 6.22 15.25
C ARG A 114 -0.95 7.18 15.92
N LEU A 115 -2.18 7.20 15.43
CA LEU A 115 -3.19 8.07 15.99
C LEU A 115 -3.53 7.69 17.41
N ALA A 116 -3.51 6.41 17.72
CA ALA A 116 -3.75 5.96 19.09
C ALA A 116 -2.65 6.42 20.04
N GLU A 117 -1.40 6.45 19.56
CA GLU A 117 -0.28 6.90 20.38
C GLU A 117 -0.37 8.39 20.68
N ASP A 118 -1.05 9.15 19.84
CA ASP A 118 -1.18 10.58 20.01
C ASP A 118 -2.36 10.97 20.89
N GLU A 119 -3.11 10.02 21.42
CA GLU A 119 -4.24 10.31 22.26
C GLU A 119 -3.80 10.77 23.64
N PRO A 120 -4.67 11.51 24.37
CA PRO A 120 -4.33 11.96 25.70
C PRO A 120 -3.96 10.79 26.62
N PRO A 121 -3.05 11.00 27.57
CA PRO A 121 -2.54 9.89 28.38
C PRO A 121 -3.61 9.09 29.12
N GLU A 122 -4.60 9.76 29.68
CA GLU A 122 -5.62 9.02 30.42
C GLU A 122 -6.45 8.12 29.52
N LEU A 123 -6.75 8.58 28.32
CA LEU A 123 -7.44 7.75 27.36
C LEU A 123 -6.55 6.66 26.84
N SER A 124 -5.31 7.00 26.56
CA SER A 124 -4.36 6.02 26.06
C SER A 124 -4.13 4.91 27.05
N ALA A 125 -3.99 5.25 28.32
CA ALA A 125 -3.76 4.25 29.35
C ALA A 125 -4.91 3.27 29.41
N GLN A 126 -6.13 3.77 29.39
CA GLN A 126 -7.29 2.89 29.41
C GLN A 126 -7.40 2.07 28.17
N ALA A 127 -7.16 2.68 27.04
CA ALA A 127 -7.21 1.97 25.79
C ALA A 127 -6.15 0.89 25.72
N GLN A 128 -4.97 1.19 26.24
CA GLN A 128 -3.90 0.22 26.21
C GLN A 128 -4.20 -0.96 27.10
N GLU A 129 -4.77 -0.72 28.26
CA GLU A 129 -5.15 -1.82 29.12
C GLU A 129 -6.14 -2.73 28.46
N SER A 130 -7.05 -2.17 27.72
CA SER A 130 -8.02 -2.95 26.99
C SER A 130 -7.41 -3.62 25.77
N ALA A 131 -6.66 -2.83 25.00
CA ALA A 131 -6.18 -3.29 23.71
C ALA A 131 -5.03 -4.26 23.85
N GLU A 132 -4.15 -4.00 24.77
CA GLU A 132 -3.00 -4.87 24.92
C GLU A 132 -3.35 -6.17 25.60
N ALA A 133 -4.43 -6.15 26.30
CA ALA A 133 -4.92 -7.40 26.82
C ALA A 133 -5.35 -8.29 25.68
N ASP A 134 -5.62 -7.67 24.63
CA ASP A 134 -6.01 -8.36 23.48
C ASP A 134 -5.02 -8.29 22.42
N SER A 135 -4.79 -7.44 22.50
CA SER A 135 -4.11 -7.22 21.42
C SER A 135 -3.80 -7.71 20.65
N TRP A 136 -4.61 -7.59 20.81
CA TRP A 136 -4.07 -7.71 19.95
C TRP A 136 -3.89 -8.03 19.34
N PRO A 137 -3.88 -8.06 19.36
CA PRO A 137 -3.36 -8.16 18.76
C PRO A 137 -3.38 -8.20 18.29
N ARG A 138 -3.60 -8.16 18.39
CA ARG A 138 -3.29 -8.16 17.86
C ARG A 138 -3.06 -8.35 17.13
N GLU A 139 -3.11 -8.23 16.91
CA GLU A 139 -2.61 -8.33 16.26
C GLU A 139 -2.46 -8.46 15.64
N ASN A 140 -2.75 -8.41 15.86
CA ASN A 140 -2.31 -8.55 15.28
C ASN A 140 -2.16 -8.59 14.67
N PRO A 141 -2.17 -8.42 14.91
CA PRO A 141 -1.87 -8.50 14.29
C PRO A 141 -1.73 -8.73 14.18
#